data_9dc08957787f90aa91c121e546ddf0cd
#
_entry.id   9dc08957787f90aa91c121e546ddf0cd
#
_cell.length_a   1.000
_cell.length_b   1.000
_cell.length_c   1.000
_cell.angle_alpha   90.00
_cell.angle_beta   90.00
_cell.angle_gamma   90.00
#
_symmetry.space_group_name_H-M   'P 1'
#
loop_
_entity.id
_entity.type
_entity.pdbx_description
1 polymer ?
#
loop_
_entity_poly.entity_id
_entity_poly.type
_entity_poly.pdbx_seq_one_letter_code
_entity_poly.pdbx_strand_id
1 'polypeptide(L)'
;MRKKSKKNTRSSILLNAKHLVSKDRAKVYGDSKINHDRIAKFWSVILGKEITSQQVIMCMTALKLARLIETPDHTDTWTDICGYGALGGEDD
;
A
#
# COMPACT_ATOMS: atom_id res chain seq x y z
N MET A 1 1.33 26.18 18.73
CA MET A 1 2.20 25.39 17.90
C MET A 1 2.10 23.91 18.25
N ARG A 2 1.99 23.09 17.26
CA ARG A 2 1.94 21.67 17.52
C ARG A 2 3.31 21.19 18.02
N LYS A 3 3.28 20.52 19.12
CA LYS A 3 4.49 19.95 19.64
C LYS A 3 4.92 18.73 18.81
N LYS A 4 6.17 18.75 18.40
CA LYS A 4 6.71 17.60 17.69
C LYS A 4 7.09 16.53 18.70
N SER A 5 6.21 15.56 18.86
CA SER A 5 6.37 14.57 19.91
C SER A 5 7.48 13.57 19.61
N LYS A 6 7.63 13.18 18.35
CA LYS A 6 8.67 12.23 17.97
C LYS A 6 8.88 12.25 16.48
N LYS A 7 10.06 11.87 16.12
CA LYS A 7 10.41 11.71 14.72
C LYS A 7 9.83 10.42 14.17
N ASN A 8 9.59 10.42 12.88
CA ASN A 8 9.28 9.19 12.17
C ASN A 8 10.60 8.47 11.92
N THR A 9 10.72 7.27 12.45
CA THR A 9 11.91 6.45 12.30
C THR A 9 11.61 5.28 11.36
N ARG A 10 12.67 4.61 10.88
CA ARG A 10 12.51 3.40 10.07
C ARG A 10 11.59 2.42 10.79
N SER A 11 11.83 2.22 12.07
CA SER A 11 11.06 1.27 12.87
C SER A 11 9.61 1.67 12.97
N SER A 12 9.33 2.96 13.22
CA SER A 12 7.94 3.41 13.34
C SER A 12 7.21 3.31 12.00
N ILE A 13 7.89 3.61 10.90
CA ILE A 13 7.31 3.48 9.56
C ILE A 13 6.96 2.03 9.28
N LEU A 14 7.87 1.11 9.55
CA LEU A 14 7.62 -0.32 9.34
C LEU A 14 6.51 -0.84 10.24
N LEU A 15 6.47 -0.39 11.49
CA LEU A 15 5.42 -0.78 12.42
C LEU A 15 4.05 -0.29 11.93
N ASN A 16 3.99 0.94 11.48
CA ASN A 16 2.73 1.49 10.94
C ASN A 16 2.31 0.75 9.68
N ALA A 17 3.26 0.39 8.82
CA ALA A 17 2.95 -0.42 7.63
C ALA A 17 2.39 -1.78 8.05
N LYS A 18 2.94 -2.39 9.08
CA LYS A 18 2.41 -3.64 9.60
C LYS A 18 0.96 -3.50 10.00
N HIS A 19 0.60 -2.42 10.67
CA HIS A 19 -0.81 -2.18 11.04
C HIS A 19 -1.71 -2.01 9.84
N LEU A 20 -1.23 -1.34 8.80
CA LEU A 20 -2.03 -1.11 7.59
C LEU A 20 -2.44 -2.42 6.91
N VAL A 21 -1.62 -3.44 7.00
CA VAL A 21 -1.89 -4.72 6.35
C VAL A 21 -2.34 -5.79 7.34
N SER A 22 -2.67 -5.39 8.56
CA SER A 22 -3.02 -6.31 9.63
C SER A 22 -4.41 -6.91 9.44
N LYS A 23 -4.63 -8.05 10.08
CA LYS A 23 -5.95 -8.70 10.08
C LYS A 23 -7.00 -7.87 10.79
N ASP A 24 -6.60 -7.11 11.82
CA ASP A 24 -7.54 -6.24 12.53
C ASP A 24 -8.07 -5.15 11.62
N ARG A 25 -7.20 -4.56 10.81
CA ARG A 25 -7.65 -3.56 9.84
C ARG A 25 -8.54 -4.20 8.77
N ALA A 26 -8.23 -5.44 8.38
CA ALA A 26 -9.01 -6.15 7.39
C ALA A 26 -10.45 -6.38 7.85
N LYS A 27 -10.69 -6.53 9.15
CA LYS A 27 -12.04 -6.70 9.68
C LYS A 27 -12.93 -5.49 9.38
N VAL A 28 -12.34 -4.30 9.32
CA VAL A 28 -13.08 -3.07 9.08
C VAL A 28 -13.13 -2.72 7.61
N TYR A 29 -12.00 -2.84 6.92
CA TYR A 29 -11.83 -2.34 5.55
C TYR A 29 -11.81 -3.44 4.49
N GLY A 30 -11.87 -4.69 4.91
CA GLY A 30 -11.74 -5.83 4.01
C GLY A 30 -10.28 -6.24 3.83
N ASP A 31 -10.11 -7.46 3.39
CA ASP A 31 -8.78 -8.02 3.16
C ASP A 31 -8.17 -7.39 1.92
N SER A 32 -7.00 -6.78 2.08
CA SER A 32 -6.31 -6.11 0.98
C SER A 32 -6.01 -7.05 -0.19
N LYS A 33 -5.65 -8.30 0.11
CA LYS A 33 -5.32 -9.26 -0.93
C LYS A 33 -6.54 -9.59 -1.77
N ILE A 34 -7.68 -9.82 -1.12
CA ILE A 34 -8.94 -10.08 -1.83
C ILE A 34 -9.33 -8.87 -2.65
N ASN A 35 -9.16 -7.68 -2.10
CA ASN A 35 -9.49 -6.46 -2.81
C ASN A 35 -8.63 -6.26 -4.04
N HIS A 36 -7.33 -6.53 -3.93
CA HIS A 36 -6.43 -6.43 -5.08
C HIS A 36 -6.79 -7.45 -6.16
N ASP A 37 -7.24 -8.64 -5.78
CA ASP A 37 -7.73 -9.62 -6.74
C ASP A 37 -8.94 -9.09 -7.51
N ARG A 38 -9.85 -8.43 -6.83
CA ARG A 38 -11.02 -7.81 -7.47
C ARG A 38 -10.61 -6.71 -8.43
N ILE A 39 -9.68 -5.86 -8.01
CA ILE A 39 -9.17 -4.78 -8.85
C ILE A 39 -8.52 -5.36 -10.10
N ALA A 40 -7.74 -6.43 -9.94
CA ALA A 40 -7.09 -7.08 -11.06
C ALA A 40 -8.10 -7.57 -12.09
N LYS A 41 -9.21 -8.12 -11.62
CA LYS A 41 -10.27 -8.59 -12.53
C LYS A 41 -10.92 -7.44 -13.29
N PHE A 42 -11.22 -6.34 -12.60
CA PHE A 42 -11.77 -5.16 -13.27
C PHE A 42 -10.80 -4.60 -14.29
N TRP A 43 -9.54 -4.46 -13.92
CA TRP A 43 -8.54 -3.91 -14.83
C TRP A 43 -8.32 -4.82 -16.04
N SER A 44 -8.43 -6.13 -15.83
CA SER A 44 -8.29 -7.09 -16.93
C SER A 44 -9.38 -6.88 -17.99
N VAL A 45 -10.60 -6.64 -17.52
CA VAL A 45 -11.72 -6.37 -18.43
C VAL A 45 -11.52 -5.03 -19.14
N ILE A 46 -11.18 -3.99 -18.39
CA ILE A 46 -11.03 -2.64 -18.95
C ILE A 46 -9.93 -2.61 -20.00
N LEU A 47 -8.81 -3.25 -19.71
CA LEU A 47 -7.62 -3.18 -20.57
C LEU A 47 -7.59 -4.28 -21.63
N GLY A 48 -8.50 -5.26 -21.55
CA GLY A 48 -8.57 -6.34 -22.53
C GLY A 48 -7.39 -7.30 -22.48
N LYS A 49 -6.78 -7.46 -21.33
CA LYS A 49 -5.67 -8.39 -21.12
C LYS A 49 -5.62 -8.81 -19.68
N GLU A 50 -4.99 -9.95 -19.42
CA GLU A 50 -4.89 -10.43 -18.04
C GLU A 50 -3.98 -9.53 -17.22
N ILE A 51 -4.51 -9.10 -16.07
CA ILE A 51 -3.78 -8.31 -15.08
C ILE A 51 -3.78 -9.09 -13.79
N THR A 52 -2.62 -9.25 -13.17
CA THR A 52 -2.49 -9.99 -11.92
C THR A 52 -2.59 -9.05 -10.72
N SER A 53 -2.88 -9.62 -9.55
CA SER A 53 -2.91 -8.86 -8.30
C SER A 53 -1.57 -8.19 -8.02
N GLN A 54 -0.47 -8.88 -8.31
CA GLN A 54 0.85 -8.29 -8.13
C GLN A 54 1.04 -7.07 -9.03
N GLN A 55 0.54 -7.13 -10.26
CA GLN A 55 0.63 -5.97 -11.16
C GLN A 55 -0.19 -4.79 -10.62
N VAL A 56 -1.35 -5.08 -10.03
CA VAL A 56 -2.14 -4.03 -9.38
C VAL A 56 -1.32 -3.38 -8.26
N ILE A 57 -0.69 -4.18 -7.42
CA ILE A 57 0.12 -3.67 -6.30
C ILE A 57 1.29 -2.83 -6.84
N MET A 58 1.93 -3.27 -7.91
CA MET A 58 3.01 -2.51 -8.54
C MET A 58 2.52 -1.16 -9.06
N CYS A 59 1.33 -1.14 -9.65
CA CYS A 59 0.75 0.11 -10.14
C CYS A 59 0.39 1.05 -9.00
N MET A 60 -0.14 0.50 -7.91
CA MET A 60 -0.45 1.32 -6.73
C MET A 60 0.82 1.88 -6.10
N THR A 61 1.88 1.10 -6.10
CA THR A 61 3.17 1.58 -5.63
C THR A 61 3.69 2.73 -6.50
N ALA A 62 3.55 2.58 -7.82
CA ALA A 62 3.95 3.63 -8.75
C ALA A 62 3.15 4.92 -8.52
N LEU A 63 1.85 4.78 -8.22
CA LEU A 63 1.01 5.92 -7.90
C LEU A 63 1.54 6.66 -6.66
N LYS A 64 1.94 5.91 -5.65
CA LYS A 64 2.52 6.49 -4.43
C LYS A 64 3.85 7.18 -4.72
N LEU A 65 4.67 6.57 -5.57
CA LEU A 65 5.93 7.19 -5.97
C LEU A 65 5.69 8.52 -6.70
N ALA A 66 4.67 8.58 -7.55
CA ALA A 66 4.32 9.81 -8.24
C ALA A 66 3.96 10.92 -7.25
N ARG A 67 3.25 10.58 -6.17
CA ARG A 67 2.91 11.57 -5.14
C ARG A 67 4.14 12.13 -4.45
N LEU A 68 5.18 11.32 -4.29
CA LEU A 68 6.41 11.76 -3.64
C LEU A 68 7.18 12.78 -4.47
N ILE A 69 6.93 12.86 -5.77
CA ILE A 69 7.54 13.89 -6.59
C ILE A 69 7.12 15.27 -6.07
N GLU A 70 5.86 15.42 -5.69
CA GLU A 70 5.35 16.69 -5.16
C GLU A 70 5.65 16.86 -3.68
N THR A 71 5.55 15.79 -2.90
CA THR A 71 5.70 15.85 -1.43
C THR A 71 6.64 14.73 -0.96
N PRO A 72 7.95 14.85 -1.18
CA PRO A 72 8.89 13.76 -0.91
C PRO A 72 9.03 13.38 0.56
N ASP A 73 8.60 14.23 1.47
CA ASP A 73 8.69 13.97 2.91
C ASP A 73 7.36 13.54 3.53
N HIS A 74 6.37 13.19 2.70
CA HIS A 74 5.07 12.75 3.21
C HIS A 74 5.18 11.34 3.74
N THR A 75 5.24 11.21 5.05
CA THR A 75 5.53 9.94 5.73
C THR A 75 4.51 8.86 5.44
N ASP A 76 3.22 9.23 5.40
CA ASP A 76 2.16 8.24 5.14
C ASP A 76 2.34 7.57 3.79
N THR A 77 2.82 8.32 2.79
CA THR A 77 3.07 7.75 1.46
C THR A 77 4.19 6.70 1.51
N TRP A 78 5.27 7.01 2.24
CA TRP A 78 6.35 6.03 2.42
C TRP A 78 5.85 4.79 3.15
N THR A 79 4.99 4.99 4.16
CA THR A 79 4.40 3.88 4.91
C THR A 79 3.54 3.01 4.00
N ASP A 80 2.74 3.62 3.14
CA ASP A 80 1.91 2.89 2.17
C ASP A 80 2.76 2.04 1.24
N ILE A 81 3.90 2.58 0.78
CA ILE A 81 4.81 1.83 -0.09
C ILE A 81 5.34 0.59 0.63
N CYS A 82 5.67 0.72 1.91
CA CYS A 82 6.10 -0.43 2.71
C CYS A 82 4.99 -1.48 2.80
N GLY A 83 3.76 -1.06 3.00
CA GLY A 83 2.61 -1.96 3.05
C GLY A 83 2.41 -2.70 1.73
N TYR A 84 2.49 -1.99 0.62
CA TYR A 84 2.38 -2.62 -0.70
C TYR A 84 3.52 -3.61 -0.93
N GLY A 85 4.73 -3.28 -0.47
CA GLY A 85 5.85 -4.20 -0.57
C GLY A 85 5.57 -5.51 0.14
N ALA A 86 5.02 -5.44 1.35
CA ALA A 86 4.67 -6.64 2.12
C ALA A 86 3.59 -7.45 1.42
N LEU A 87 2.54 -6.78 0.95
CA LEU A 87 1.44 -7.46 0.25
C LEU A 87 1.88 -8.10 -1.05
N GLY A 88 2.73 -7.42 -1.80
CA GLY A 88 3.20 -7.94 -3.08
C GLY A 88 4.22 -9.05 -2.95
N GLY A 89 4.96 -9.07 -1.86
CA GLY A 89 6.02 -10.03 -1.65
C GLY A 89 5.63 -11.28 -0.88
N GLU A 90 4.46 -11.30 -0.23
CA GLU A 90 4.11 -12.46 0.57
C GLU A 90 3.67 -13.62 -0.32
N ASP A 91 3.99 -14.83 0.11
CA ASP A 91 3.56 -16.04 -0.59
C ASP A 91 2.10 -16.36 -0.28
N ASP A 92 1.44 -17.00 -1.22
CA ASP A 92 0.04 -17.41 -1.04
C ASP A 92 -0.12 -18.58 -0.07
#